data_bb16defa072d6195254486edf7016836
#
_entry.id   bb16defa072d6195254486edf7016836
#
_cell.length_a   1.000
_cell.length_b   1.000
_cell.length_c   1.000
_cell.angle_alpha   90.00
_cell.angle_beta   90.00
_cell.angle_gamma   90.00
#
_symmetry.space_group_name_H-M   'P 1'
#
loop_
_entity.id
_entity.type
_entity.pdbx_description
1 polymer ?
#
loop_
_entity_poly.entity_id
_entity_poly.type
_entity_poly.pdbx_seq_one_letter_code
_entity_poly.pdbx_strand_id
1 'polypeptide(L)'
;GRRRGPAETGYMIRDQEGTVMPTTYAHDLFGREVYRRLPSDMKGVIRRHGDLYRIGLHGPDILFYYMVSKNPVTQFGVDMHREKAKAFFKEGMSQVRRNKDEALLAYLLGFGCHYMLDSACHPYVNRMAEEGVIPHIVLEKEFDRVLMEETGRDPDHYYPACGIVPRMEYARVIHRAMPLVKTVNIYISVKMMKLLTNFMVCDDHGRKRRIIGKLLSLGGKSAGSVIEHFMTAEAVEQAKAPMPELERLYREAIPETVEYLKELYTLREGAYHLSARWNRTYNG
;
A
#
# COMPACT_ATOMS: atom_id res chain seq x y z
N GLY A 1 -42.24 34.97 -5.26
CA GLY A 1 -40.83 35.00 -5.46
C GLY A 1 -40.13 34.18 -4.38
N ARG A 2 -39.89 32.88 -4.62
CA ARG A 2 -39.04 32.05 -3.74
C ARG A 2 -37.64 32.11 -4.29
N ARG A 3 -36.72 32.73 -3.54
CA ARG A 3 -35.27 32.67 -3.83
C ARG A 3 -34.76 31.26 -3.49
N ARG A 4 -34.26 30.58 -4.51
CA ARG A 4 -33.48 29.34 -4.35
C ARG A 4 -32.10 29.76 -3.80
N GLY A 5 -31.69 29.18 -2.67
CA GLY A 5 -30.32 29.27 -2.13
C GLY A 5 -29.34 28.56 -3.05
N PRO A 6 -28.04 28.88 -2.95
CA PRO A 6 -27.03 28.25 -3.79
C PRO A 6 -26.92 26.76 -3.47
N ALA A 7 -26.96 25.94 -4.52
CA ALA A 7 -26.68 24.53 -4.46
C ALA A 7 -25.25 24.31 -3.91
N GLU A 8 -25.13 23.50 -2.88
CA GLU A 8 -23.86 22.94 -2.44
C GLU A 8 -23.29 22.14 -3.63
N THR A 9 -22.36 22.75 -4.33
CA THR A 9 -21.48 22.06 -5.27
C THR A 9 -20.54 21.21 -4.45
N GLY A 10 -20.95 19.97 -4.18
CA GLY A 10 -20.02 18.94 -3.76
C GLY A 10 -18.91 18.84 -4.81
N TYR A 11 -17.72 19.28 -4.45
CA TYR A 11 -16.51 19.00 -5.20
C TYR A 11 -16.29 17.48 -5.16
N MET A 12 -16.85 16.79 -6.17
CA MET A 12 -16.30 15.50 -6.55
C MET A 12 -14.88 15.76 -7.03
N ILE A 13 -13.90 15.44 -6.19
CA ILE A 13 -12.54 15.24 -6.63
C ILE A 13 -12.64 14.06 -7.62
N ARG A 14 -12.63 14.37 -8.91
CA ARG A 14 -12.34 13.40 -9.95
C ARG A 14 -10.86 13.08 -9.77
N ASP A 15 -10.56 11.96 -9.09
CA ASP A 15 -9.28 11.31 -9.25
C ASP A 15 -9.12 11.05 -10.75
N GLN A 16 -8.25 11.85 -11.35
CA GLN A 16 -7.92 11.67 -12.76
C GLN A 16 -7.34 10.28 -12.89
N GLU A 17 -7.86 9.52 -13.83
CA GLU A 17 -7.50 8.15 -14.20
C GLU A 17 -5.99 8.04 -14.48
N GLY A 18 -5.18 7.93 -13.44
CA GLY A 18 -3.77 7.59 -13.48
C GLY A 18 -3.58 6.32 -12.66
N THR A 19 -2.93 5.33 -13.22
CA THR A 19 -2.55 4.12 -12.52
C THR A 19 -1.74 4.52 -11.30
N VAL A 20 -2.36 4.47 -10.11
CA VAL A 20 -1.69 4.75 -8.84
C VAL A 20 -0.73 3.58 -8.60
N MET A 21 0.55 3.86 -8.54
CA MET A 21 1.56 2.89 -8.11
C MET A 21 2.01 3.29 -6.71
N PRO A 22 1.46 2.61 -5.68
CA PRO A 22 1.73 2.98 -4.29
C PRO A 22 3.18 2.75 -3.89
N THR A 23 3.60 3.43 -2.82
CA THR A 23 4.89 3.22 -2.18
C THR A 23 5.09 1.76 -1.83
N THR A 24 6.20 1.20 -2.27
CA THR A 24 6.49 -0.23 -2.06
C THR A 24 7.54 -0.41 -0.96
N TYR A 25 8.54 0.47 -0.92
CA TYR A 25 9.65 0.34 0.02
C TYR A 25 9.25 0.69 1.45
N ALA A 26 8.51 1.78 1.64
CA ALA A 26 8.05 2.22 2.96
C ALA A 26 7.21 1.13 3.65
N HIS A 27 6.29 0.52 2.93
CA HIS A 27 5.47 -0.57 3.45
C HIS A 27 6.29 -1.81 3.84
N ASP A 28 7.23 -2.24 2.99
CA ASP A 28 8.10 -3.38 3.28
C ASP A 28 9.01 -3.09 4.50
N LEU A 29 9.62 -1.91 4.55
CA LEU A 29 10.46 -1.50 5.67
C LEU A 29 9.65 -1.41 6.96
N PHE A 30 8.49 -0.77 6.93
CA PHE A 30 7.58 -0.65 8.07
C PHE A 30 7.22 -2.01 8.65
N GLY A 31 6.79 -2.94 7.81
CA GLY A 31 6.44 -4.29 8.26
C GLY A 31 7.62 -5.02 8.88
N ARG A 32 8.85 -4.84 8.35
CA ARG A 32 10.07 -5.42 8.95
C ARG A 32 10.39 -4.81 10.32
N GLU A 33 10.18 -3.50 10.47
CA GLU A 33 10.38 -2.82 11.75
C GLU A 33 9.35 -3.24 12.80
N VAL A 34 8.10 -3.39 12.42
CA VAL A 34 7.03 -3.95 13.26
C VAL A 34 7.36 -5.38 13.65
N TYR A 35 7.70 -6.26 12.67
CA TYR A 35 8.06 -7.66 12.93
C TYR A 35 9.15 -7.79 14.00
N ARG A 36 10.17 -6.96 13.99
CA ARG A 36 11.26 -7.00 14.99
C ARG A 36 10.76 -6.83 16.42
N ARG A 37 9.63 -6.12 16.61
CA ARG A 37 9.04 -5.79 17.91
C ARG A 37 7.90 -6.70 18.33
N LEU A 38 7.42 -7.58 17.45
CA LEU A 38 6.33 -8.51 17.76
C LEU A 38 6.75 -9.57 18.79
N PRO A 39 5.80 -10.17 19.53
CA PRO A 39 6.02 -11.34 20.39
C PRO A 39 6.55 -12.56 19.61
N SER A 40 7.20 -13.48 20.32
CA SER A 40 7.88 -14.64 19.72
C SER A 40 6.95 -15.60 18.98
N ASP A 41 5.73 -15.79 19.47
CA ASP A 41 4.70 -16.64 18.88
C ASP A 41 4.19 -16.07 17.54
N MET A 42 3.92 -14.76 17.49
CA MET A 42 3.57 -14.05 16.25
C MET A 42 4.73 -14.10 15.24
N LYS A 43 5.97 -13.86 15.71
CA LYS A 43 7.18 -14.03 14.89
C LYS A 43 7.30 -15.44 14.33
N GLY A 44 6.92 -16.45 15.12
CA GLY A 44 6.91 -17.84 14.70
C GLY A 44 6.00 -18.09 13.49
N VAL A 45 4.76 -17.58 13.52
CA VAL A 45 3.83 -17.66 12.40
C VAL A 45 4.39 -16.95 11.16
N ILE A 46 4.86 -15.72 11.32
CA ILE A 46 5.41 -14.94 10.20
C ILE A 46 6.63 -15.63 9.58
N ARG A 47 7.53 -16.23 10.38
CA ARG A 47 8.70 -16.94 9.83
C ARG A 47 8.34 -18.14 8.98
N ARG A 48 7.28 -18.86 9.33
CA ARG A 48 6.81 -20.01 8.52
C ARG A 48 6.16 -19.58 7.21
N HIS A 49 5.59 -18.37 7.16
CA HIS A 49 4.82 -17.85 6.02
C HIS A 49 5.29 -16.46 5.60
N GLY A 50 6.60 -16.23 5.58
CA GLY A 50 7.19 -14.91 5.38
C GLY A 50 6.84 -14.24 4.06
N ASP A 51 6.73 -15.02 2.98
CA ASP A 51 6.33 -14.49 1.67
C ASP A 51 4.92 -13.91 1.70
N LEU A 52 3.98 -14.60 2.37
CA LEU A 52 2.60 -14.13 2.53
C LEU A 52 2.51 -12.89 3.41
N TYR A 53 3.28 -12.83 4.49
CA TYR A 53 3.39 -11.62 5.31
C TYR A 53 3.87 -10.45 4.45
N ARG A 54 4.94 -10.63 3.67
CA ARG A 54 5.48 -9.57 2.81
C ARG A 54 4.52 -9.14 1.71
N ILE A 55 3.78 -10.04 1.09
CA ILE A 55 2.71 -9.65 0.16
C ILE A 55 1.61 -8.87 0.90
N GLY A 56 1.25 -9.29 2.12
CA GLY A 56 0.28 -8.60 2.97
C GLY A 56 0.66 -7.16 3.29
N LEU A 57 1.97 -6.84 3.42
CA LEU A 57 2.45 -5.49 3.66
C LEU A 57 2.02 -4.47 2.58
N HIS A 58 1.58 -4.94 1.42
CA HIS A 58 1.06 -4.11 0.35
C HIS A 58 -0.47 -4.07 0.30
N GLY A 59 -1.14 -4.70 1.23
CA GLY A 59 -2.59 -4.62 1.43
C GLY A 59 -3.40 -4.77 0.14
N PRO A 60 -4.41 -3.92 -0.08
CA PRO A 60 -5.22 -3.91 -1.30
C PRO A 60 -4.49 -3.31 -2.51
N ASP A 61 -3.35 -2.64 -2.33
CA ASP A 61 -2.57 -2.00 -3.40
C ASP A 61 -2.09 -2.98 -4.46
N ILE A 62 -1.88 -4.25 -4.09
CA ILE A 62 -1.57 -5.29 -5.07
C ILE A 62 -2.57 -5.33 -6.23
N LEU A 63 -3.84 -4.94 -5.97
CA LEU A 63 -4.92 -4.98 -6.97
C LEU A 63 -4.83 -3.84 -7.98
N PHE A 64 -4.13 -2.74 -7.68
CA PHE A 64 -3.89 -1.65 -8.62
C PHE A 64 -3.00 -2.06 -9.79
N TYR A 65 -2.21 -3.10 -9.60
CA TYR A 65 -1.34 -3.66 -10.63
C TYR A 65 -2.05 -4.62 -11.60
N TYR A 66 -3.36 -4.82 -11.45
CA TYR A 66 -4.16 -5.53 -12.44
C TYR A 66 -4.47 -4.60 -13.61
N MET A 67 -3.50 -4.46 -14.53
CA MET A 67 -3.44 -3.46 -15.60
C MET A 67 -4.44 -3.70 -16.76
N VAL A 68 -5.59 -4.26 -16.48
CA VAL A 68 -6.67 -4.39 -17.46
C VAL A 68 -7.57 -3.17 -17.34
N SER A 69 -7.79 -2.44 -18.43
CA SER A 69 -8.59 -1.22 -18.45
C SER A 69 -9.96 -1.40 -17.78
N LYS A 70 -10.38 -0.43 -16.95
CA LYS A 70 -11.67 -0.34 -16.25
C LYS A 70 -12.20 -1.71 -15.79
N ASN A 71 -11.52 -2.28 -14.80
CA ASN A 71 -11.81 -3.62 -14.34
C ASN A 71 -12.30 -3.63 -12.87
N PRO A 72 -13.10 -4.63 -12.48
CA PRO A 72 -13.63 -4.73 -11.12
C PRO A 72 -12.55 -5.06 -10.07
N VAL A 73 -11.39 -5.57 -10.46
CA VAL A 73 -10.30 -5.93 -9.54
C VAL A 73 -9.66 -4.67 -8.96
N THR A 74 -9.25 -3.74 -9.84
CA THR A 74 -8.70 -2.45 -9.41
C THR A 74 -9.74 -1.64 -8.64
N GLN A 75 -11.01 -1.64 -9.11
CA GLN A 75 -12.09 -0.96 -8.41
C GLN A 75 -12.29 -1.52 -7.00
N PHE A 76 -12.24 -2.83 -6.83
CA PHE A 76 -12.31 -3.45 -5.51
C PHE A 76 -11.19 -2.98 -4.57
N GLY A 77 -9.95 -2.84 -5.08
CA GLY A 77 -8.84 -2.25 -4.33
C GLY A 77 -9.12 -0.81 -3.88
N VAL A 78 -9.66 0.02 -4.79
CA VAL A 78 -10.08 1.41 -4.47
C VAL A 78 -11.16 1.45 -3.41
N ASP A 79 -12.18 0.61 -3.54
CA ASP A 79 -13.30 0.56 -2.59
C ASP A 79 -12.84 0.13 -1.20
N MET A 80 -11.90 -0.83 -1.10
CA MET A 80 -11.31 -1.24 0.17
C MET A 80 -10.65 -0.08 0.92
N HIS A 81 -10.00 0.86 0.23
CA HIS A 81 -9.39 2.03 0.90
C HIS A 81 -10.42 3.00 1.50
N ARG A 82 -11.65 2.98 1.00
CA ARG A 82 -12.75 3.83 1.46
C ARG A 82 -13.60 3.18 2.54
N GLU A 83 -13.47 1.88 2.73
CA GLU A 83 -14.21 1.11 3.72
C GLU A 83 -13.48 1.07 5.06
N LYS A 84 -14.27 0.87 6.14
CA LYS A 84 -13.73 0.65 7.48
C LYS A 84 -13.08 -0.74 7.55
N ALA A 85 -11.84 -0.80 7.98
CA ALA A 85 -11.06 -2.02 7.99
C ALA A 85 -11.60 -3.13 8.91
N LYS A 86 -12.35 -2.77 9.96
CA LYS A 86 -12.81 -3.71 11.00
C LYS A 86 -13.56 -4.93 10.46
N ALA A 87 -14.45 -4.74 9.48
CA ALA A 87 -15.25 -5.84 8.92
C ALA A 87 -14.35 -6.86 8.19
N PHE A 88 -13.43 -6.36 7.37
CA PHE A 88 -12.45 -7.18 6.64
C PHE A 88 -11.60 -8.03 7.59
N PHE A 89 -11.01 -7.41 8.62
CA PHE A 89 -10.18 -8.15 9.57
C PHE A 89 -10.97 -9.14 10.41
N LYS A 90 -12.19 -8.81 10.84
CA LYS A 90 -13.05 -9.76 11.57
C LYS A 90 -13.39 -10.97 10.74
N GLU A 91 -13.77 -10.79 9.48
CA GLU A 91 -14.08 -11.93 8.59
C GLU A 91 -12.83 -12.76 8.31
N GLY A 92 -11.72 -12.14 7.94
CA GLY A 92 -10.46 -12.83 7.70
C GLY A 92 -9.99 -13.65 8.92
N MET A 93 -10.05 -13.06 10.12
CA MET A 93 -9.69 -13.76 11.36
C MET A 93 -10.69 -14.86 11.75
N SER A 94 -11.97 -14.71 11.41
CA SER A 94 -12.95 -15.78 11.56
C SER A 94 -12.58 -17.00 10.70
N GLN A 95 -12.12 -16.78 9.47
CA GLN A 95 -11.61 -17.83 8.58
C GLN A 95 -10.35 -18.49 9.15
N VAL A 96 -9.38 -17.69 9.63
CA VAL A 96 -8.18 -18.18 10.31
C VAL A 96 -8.54 -19.13 11.45
N ARG A 97 -9.45 -18.71 12.32
CA ARG A 97 -9.87 -19.52 13.49
C ARG A 97 -10.57 -20.82 13.09
N ARG A 98 -11.53 -20.76 12.16
CA ARG A 98 -12.28 -21.94 11.70
C ARG A 98 -11.39 -23.01 11.09
N ASN A 99 -10.39 -22.58 10.30
CA ASN A 99 -9.55 -23.47 9.51
C ASN A 99 -8.16 -23.70 10.11
N LYS A 100 -7.83 -23.04 11.22
CA LYS A 100 -6.47 -23.00 11.82
C LYS A 100 -5.42 -22.60 10.79
N ASP A 101 -5.74 -21.61 9.96
CA ASP A 101 -4.99 -21.21 8.77
C ASP A 101 -3.88 -20.21 9.12
N GLU A 102 -2.70 -20.72 9.48
CA GLU A 102 -1.55 -19.86 9.79
C GLU A 102 -1.03 -19.07 8.57
N ALA A 103 -1.19 -19.60 7.37
CA ALA A 103 -0.78 -18.92 6.15
C ALA A 103 -1.62 -17.65 5.92
N LEU A 104 -2.95 -17.78 6.07
CA LEU A 104 -3.85 -16.62 6.03
C LEU A 104 -3.59 -15.66 7.18
N LEU A 105 -3.31 -16.17 8.39
CA LEU A 105 -2.94 -15.32 9.53
C LEU A 105 -1.72 -14.47 9.24
N ALA A 106 -0.64 -15.05 8.70
CA ALA A 106 0.56 -14.31 8.33
C ALA A 106 0.26 -13.20 7.31
N TYR A 107 -0.55 -13.49 6.29
CA TYR A 107 -1.00 -12.50 5.32
C TYR A 107 -1.78 -11.35 5.97
N LEU A 108 -2.73 -11.66 6.86
CA LEU A 108 -3.54 -10.66 7.56
C LEU A 108 -2.72 -9.80 8.53
N LEU A 109 -1.68 -10.36 9.16
CA LEU A 109 -0.75 -9.59 9.98
C LEU A 109 0.04 -8.57 9.14
N GLY A 110 0.49 -8.98 7.94
CA GLY A 110 1.10 -8.06 6.99
C GLY A 110 0.12 -6.99 6.51
N PHE A 111 -1.11 -7.40 6.15
CA PHE A 111 -2.17 -6.48 5.75
C PHE A 111 -2.55 -5.48 6.85
N GLY A 112 -2.49 -5.91 8.12
CA GLY A 112 -2.65 -5.03 9.26
C GLY A 112 -1.56 -3.96 9.36
N CYS A 113 -0.31 -4.30 9.02
CA CYS A 113 0.77 -3.30 8.93
C CYS A 113 0.48 -2.26 7.85
N HIS A 114 0.06 -2.69 6.65
CA HIS A 114 -0.34 -1.78 5.58
C HIS A 114 -1.42 -0.81 6.05
N TYR A 115 -2.55 -1.34 6.55
CA TYR A 115 -3.66 -0.54 7.05
C TYR A 115 -3.23 0.49 8.11
N MET A 116 -2.37 0.09 9.04
CA MET A 116 -1.93 0.96 10.13
C MET A 116 -1.06 2.10 9.62
N LEU A 117 -0.16 1.82 8.65
CA LEU A 117 0.68 2.84 8.04
C LEU A 117 -0.16 3.83 7.22
N ASP A 118 -1.02 3.35 6.33
CA ASP A 118 -1.86 4.19 5.49
C ASP A 118 -2.74 5.11 6.33
N SER A 119 -3.50 4.53 7.26
CA SER A 119 -4.41 5.31 8.10
C SER A 119 -3.71 6.28 9.06
N ALA A 120 -2.40 6.16 9.25
CA ALA A 120 -1.58 7.12 9.98
C ALA A 120 -1.04 8.23 9.07
N CYS A 121 -0.59 7.89 7.86
CA CYS A 121 0.12 8.80 6.96
C CYS A 121 -0.80 9.50 5.93
N HIS A 122 -1.78 8.80 5.36
CA HIS A 122 -2.64 9.33 4.29
C HIS A 122 -3.42 10.61 4.67
N PRO A 123 -3.92 10.81 5.91
CA PRO A 123 -4.55 12.08 6.25
C PRO A 123 -3.61 13.28 6.03
N TYR A 124 -2.33 13.10 6.27
CA TYR A 124 -1.32 14.13 6.03
C TYR A 124 -0.96 14.25 4.55
N VAL A 125 -0.68 13.12 3.89
CA VAL A 125 -0.32 13.08 2.46
C VAL A 125 -1.43 13.68 1.60
N ASN A 126 -2.70 13.29 1.85
CA ASN A 126 -3.87 13.83 1.16
C ASN A 126 -4.01 15.34 1.37
N ARG A 127 -3.83 15.83 2.59
CA ARG A 127 -3.86 17.26 2.89
C ARG A 127 -2.80 18.03 2.10
N MET A 128 -1.56 17.52 2.01
CA MET A 128 -0.49 18.17 1.23
C MET A 128 -0.84 18.24 -0.26
N ALA A 129 -1.49 17.23 -0.78
CA ALA A 129 -1.95 17.19 -2.16
C ALA A 129 -3.14 18.15 -2.41
N GLU A 130 -4.13 18.18 -1.50
CA GLU A 130 -5.31 19.05 -1.56
C GLU A 130 -4.92 20.54 -1.45
N GLU A 131 -3.95 20.85 -0.61
CA GLU A 131 -3.40 22.21 -0.46
C GLU A 131 -2.48 22.62 -1.63
N GLY A 132 -2.23 21.73 -2.58
CA GLY A 132 -1.40 21.97 -3.75
C GLY A 132 0.10 22.11 -3.44
N VAL A 133 0.54 21.64 -2.26
CA VAL A 133 1.96 21.68 -1.85
C VAL A 133 2.79 20.71 -2.69
N ILE A 134 2.33 19.47 -2.82
CA ILE A 134 2.98 18.41 -3.59
C ILE A 134 1.95 17.35 -3.97
N PRO A 135 1.99 16.79 -5.20
CA PRO A 135 1.11 15.68 -5.57
C PRO A 135 1.33 14.46 -4.67
N HIS A 136 0.24 13.76 -4.31
CA HIS A 136 0.24 12.59 -3.43
C HIS A 136 1.35 11.59 -3.81
N ILE A 137 1.33 11.13 -5.06
CA ILE A 137 2.26 10.12 -5.56
C ILE A 137 3.73 10.58 -5.54
N VAL A 138 3.97 11.88 -5.73
CA VAL A 138 5.32 12.44 -5.70
C VAL A 138 5.86 12.45 -4.28
N LEU A 139 5.01 12.80 -3.29
CA LEU A 139 5.40 12.79 -1.87
C LEU A 139 5.71 11.37 -1.40
N GLU A 140 4.86 10.40 -1.75
CA GLU A 140 5.08 9.00 -1.39
C GLU A 140 6.35 8.42 -2.02
N LYS A 141 6.56 8.65 -3.31
CA LYS A 141 7.79 8.23 -3.99
C LYS A 141 9.05 8.84 -3.35
N GLU A 142 8.98 10.11 -3.00
CA GLU A 142 10.10 10.78 -2.33
C GLU A 142 10.32 10.23 -0.94
N PHE A 143 9.27 9.83 -0.25
CA PHE A 143 9.36 9.14 1.04
C PHE A 143 10.07 7.79 0.91
N ASP A 144 9.73 6.97 -0.11
CA ASP A 144 10.46 5.74 -0.42
C ASP A 144 11.95 6.01 -0.66
N ARG A 145 12.29 7.07 -1.43
CA ARG A 145 13.66 7.47 -1.72
C ARG A 145 14.43 7.80 -0.43
N VAL A 146 13.85 8.64 0.44
CA VAL A 146 14.46 9.04 1.72
C VAL A 146 14.71 7.82 2.61
N LEU A 147 13.73 6.93 2.76
CA LEU A 147 13.87 5.71 3.55
C LEU A 147 14.91 4.74 2.96
N MET A 148 15.04 4.66 1.64
CA MET A 148 16.11 3.88 1.00
C MET A 148 17.48 4.43 1.37
N GLU A 149 17.69 5.74 1.25
CA GLU A 149 18.96 6.38 1.61
C GLU A 149 19.29 6.20 3.10
N GLU A 150 18.31 6.44 4.00
CA GLU A 150 18.50 6.22 5.45
C GLU A 150 18.93 4.79 5.80
N THR A 151 18.49 3.82 5.02
CA THR A 151 18.83 2.40 5.22
C THR A 151 20.00 1.91 4.38
N GLY A 152 20.73 2.84 3.73
CA GLY A 152 21.91 2.54 2.92
C GLY A 152 21.57 1.81 1.61
N ARG A 153 20.39 2.03 1.06
CA ARG A 153 19.98 1.51 -0.25
C ARG A 153 20.12 2.60 -1.30
N ASP A 154 20.59 2.22 -2.47
CA ASP A 154 20.68 3.12 -3.61
C ASP A 154 19.31 3.17 -4.32
N PRO A 155 18.61 4.33 -4.35
CA PRO A 155 17.31 4.45 -4.99
C PRO A 155 17.31 4.10 -6.49
N ASP A 156 18.42 4.30 -7.19
CA ASP A 156 18.54 4.00 -8.62
C ASP A 156 18.71 2.50 -8.89
N HIS A 157 19.12 1.70 -7.90
CA HIS A 157 19.49 0.30 -8.10
C HIS A 157 18.76 -0.70 -7.18
N TYR A 158 18.06 -0.24 -6.14
CA TYR A 158 17.38 -1.15 -5.24
C TYR A 158 15.98 -1.52 -5.74
N TYR A 159 15.67 -2.81 -5.79
CA TYR A 159 14.35 -3.33 -6.15
C TYR A 159 13.38 -3.36 -4.95
N PRO A 160 12.43 -2.43 -4.82
CA PRO A 160 11.54 -2.36 -3.65
C PRO A 160 10.69 -3.61 -3.47
N ALA A 161 10.28 -4.22 -4.58
CA ALA A 161 9.48 -5.46 -4.59
C ALA A 161 10.32 -6.74 -4.51
N CYS A 162 11.59 -6.67 -4.08
CA CYS A 162 12.47 -7.85 -3.98
C CYS A 162 11.88 -8.97 -3.12
N GLY A 163 11.11 -8.62 -2.08
CA GLY A 163 10.45 -9.55 -1.18
C GLY A 163 9.15 -10.15 -1.67
N ILE A 164 8.65 -9.70 -2.81
CA ILE A 164 7.40 -10.21 -3.38
C ILE A 164 7.70 -11.48 -4.17
N VAL A 165 7.06 -12.58 -3.79
CA VAL A 165 7.17 -13.89 -4.47
C VAL A 165 5.81 -14.27 -5.03
N PRO A 166 5.54 -14.05 -6.34
CA PRO A 166 4.25 -14.37 -6.94
C PRO A 166 4.13 -15.89 -7.16
N ARG A 167 3.26 -16.54 -6.37
CA ARG A 167 2.92 -17.96 -6.51
C ARG A 167 1.41 -18.15 -6.51
N MET A 168 0.93 -19.11 -7.30
CA MET A 168 -0.49 -19.43 -7.36
C MET A 168 -1.03 -19.93 -6.01
N GLU A 169 -0.21 -20.65 -5.24
CA GLU A 169 -0.55 -21.10 -3.88
C GLU A 169 -0.81 -19.92 -2.94
N TYR A 170 -0.01 -18.86 -3.01
CA TYR A 170 -0.23 -17.64 -2.22
C TYR A 170 -1.48 -16.89 -2.66
N ALA A 171 -1.74 -16.83 -3.96
CA ALA A 171 -2.97 -16.24 -4.47
C ALA A 171 -4.23 -16.98 -3.97
N ARG A 172 -4.17 -18.32 -3.76
CA ARG A 172 -5.27 -19.08 -3.16
C ARG A 172 -5.47 -18.70 -1.68
N VAL A 173 -4.38 -18.45 -0.93
CA VAL A 173 -4.48 -17.96 0.45
C VAL A 173 -5.12 -16.59 0.49
N ILE A 174 -4.64 -15.65 -0.34
CA ILE A 174 -5.15 -14.29 -0.44
C ILE A 174 -6.62 -14.26 -0.86
N HIS A 175 -7.02 -15.13 -1.79
CA HIS A 175 -8.43 -15.27 -2.21
C HIS A 175 -9.37 -15.56 -1.04
N ARG A 176 -8.91 -16.29 0.00
CA ARG A 176 -9.73 -16.53 1.21
C ARG A 176 -10.05 -15.24 1.98
N ALA A 177 -9.12 -14.27 1.97
CA ALA A 177 -9.38 -12.94 2.53
C ALA A 177 -10.20 -12.04 1.59
N MET A 178 -10.07 -12.22 0.28
CA MET A 178 -10.72 -11.41 -0.75
C MET A 178 -11.52 -12.29 -1.73
N PRO A 179 -12.62 -12.91 -1.30
CA PRO A 179 -13.34 -13.93 -2.10
C PRO A 179 -14.00 -13.37 -3.36
N LEU A 180 -14.21 -12.06 -3.43
CA LEU A 180 -14.75 -11.40 -4.63
C LEU A 180 -13.72 -11.28 -5.77
N VAL A 181 -12.42 -11.42 -5.48
CA VAL A 181 -11.36 -11.36 -6.49
C VAL A 181 -10.88 -12.76 -6.84
N LYS A 182 -10.98 -13.16 -8.10
CA LYS A 182 -10.56 -14.51 -8.55
C LYS A 182 -9.08 -14.75 -8.26
N THR A 183 -8.73 -15.95 -7.84
CA THR A 183 -7.35 -16.37 -7.54
C THR A 183 -6.36 -16.03 -8.65
N VAL A 184 -6.74 -16.27 -9.91
CA VAL A 184 -5.87 -15.96 -11.06
C VAL A 184 -5.61 -14.46 -11.20
N ASN A 185 -6.59 -13.62 -10.88
CA ASN A 185 -6.45 -12.16 -10.95
C ASN A 185 -5.51 -11.66 -9.85
N ILE A 186 -5.61 -12.22 -8.63
CA ILE A 186 -4.68 -11.94 -7.53
C ILE A 186 -3.26 -12.34 -7.93
N TYR A 187 -3.07 -13.53 -8.50
CA TYR A 187 -1.76 -13.97 -8.98
C TYR A 187 -1.16 -13.02 -10.02
N ILE A 188 -1.98 -12.61 -11.01
CA ILE A 188 -1.56 -11.66 -12.04
C ILE A 188 -1.18 -10.32 -11.39
N SER A 189 -2.00 -9.81 -10.48
CA SER A 189 -1.76 -8.56 -9.75
C SER A 189 -0.42 -8.57 -9.02
N VAL A 190 -0.15 -9.59 -8.21
CA VAL A 190 1.10 -9.73 -7.45
C VAL A 190 2.31 -9.86 -8.38
N LYS A 191 2.15 -10.61 -9.50
CA LYS A 191 3.20 -10.75 -10.51
C LYS A 191 3.49 -9.43 -11.21
N MET A 192 2.45 -8.71 -11.62
CA MET A 192 2.59 -7.42 -12.27
C MET A 192 3.14 -6.36 -11.32
N MET A 193 2.74 -6.35 -10.05
CA MET A 193 3.34 -5.50 -9.03
C MET A 193 4.86 -5.66 -9.03
N LYS A 194 5.36 -6.87 -8.86
CA LYS A 194 6.81 -7.13 -8.87
C LYS A 194 7.49 -6.66 -10.15
N LEU A 195 6.91 -6.98 -11.30
CA LEU A 195 7.49 -6.65 -12.60
C LEU A 195 7.53 -5.13 -12.83
N LEU A 196 6.42 -4.43 -12.59
CA LEU A 196 6.30 -3.00 -12.85
C LEU A 196 7.12 -2.18 -11.85
N THR A 197 7.05 -2.52 -10.56
CA THR A 197 7.85 -1.82 -9.54
C THR A 197 9.33 -1.96 -9.82
N ASN A 198 9.81 -3.16 -10.18
CA ASN A 198 11.21 -3.36 -10.55
C ASN A 198 11.56 -2.66 -11.87
N PHE A 199 10.61 -2.59 -12.81
CA PHE A 199 10.83 -1.88 -14.08
C PHE A 199 10.98 -0.36 -13.88
N MET A 200 10.29 0.22 -12.90
CA MET A 200 10.34 1.65 -12.57
C MET A 200 11.62 2.06 -11.81
N VAL A 201 12.45 1.10 -11.46
CA VAL A 201 13.76 1.29 -10.81
C VAL A 201 14.86 0.81 -11.75
N CYS A 202 16.12 0.96 -11.35
CA CYS A 202 17.31 0.56 -12.12
C CYS A 202 17.42 1.28 -13.46
N ASP A 203 17.52 2.58 -13.37
CA ASP A 203 17.71 3.44 -14.52
C ASP A 203 19.02 4.21 -14.44
N ASP A 204 20.13 3.54 -14.78
CA ASP A 204 21.44 4.17 -14.85
C ASP A 204 21.40 5.44 -15.71
N HIS A 205 21.68 6.58 -15.10
CA HIS A 205 21.71 7.90 -15.74
C HIS A 205 20.38 8.35 -16.40
N GLY A 206 19.23 7.84 -15.97
CA GLY A 206 17.91 8.25 -16.46
C GLY A 206 17.65 7.90 -17.93
N ARG A 207 18.36 6.92 -18.50
CA ARG A 207 18.22 6.53 -19.92
C ARG A 207 16.85 5.93 -20.20
N LYS A 208 16.40 4.99 -19.36
CA LYS A 208 15.12 4.32 -19.48
C LYS A 208 13.97 5.34 -19.38
N ARG A 209 14.01 6.20 -18.37
CA ARG A 209 13.04 7.27 -18.14
C ARG A 209 12.96 8.23 -19.34
N ARG A 210 14.12 8.63 -19.92
CA ARG A 210 14.18 9.50 -21.10
C ARG A 210 13.60 8.85 -22.36
N ILE A 211 13.88 7.56 -22.60
CA ILE A 211 13.35 6.82 -23.73
C ILE A 211 11.84 6.68 -23.62
N ILE A 212 11.36 6.25 -22.44
CA ILE A 212 9.92 6.09 -22.20
C ILE A 212 9.21 7.44 -22.27
N GLY A 213 9.77 8.50 -21.72
CA GLY A 213 9.23 9.87 -21.83
C GLY A 213 9.08 10.31 -23.28
N LYS A 214 10.07 10.05 -24.12
CA LYS A 214 9.99 10.36 -25.57
C LYS A 214 8.90 9.52 -26.27
N LEU A 215 8.80 8.24 -25.97
CA LEU A 215 7.78 7.36 -26.56
C LEU A 215 6.37 7.78 -26.13
N LEU A 216 6.19 8.12 -24.87
CA LEU A 216 4.88 8.55 -24.32
C LEU A 216 4.49 9.95 -24.78
N SER A 217 5.46 10.88 -25.00
CA SER A 217 5.18 12.21 -25.54
C SER A 217 4.59 12.17 -26.96
N LEU A 218 4.82 11.09 -27.69
CA LEU A 218 4.17 10.83 -28.98
C LEU A 218 2.71 10.38 -28.82
N GLY A 219 2.31 9.91 -27.62
CA GLY A 219 0.97 9.37 -27.34
C GLY A 219 0.01 10.30 -26.59
N GLY A 220 0.39 11.56 -26.26
CA GLY A 220 -0.49 12.54 -25.63
C GLY A 220 -0.31 12.73 -24.11
N LYS A 221 -1.25 13.43 -23.46
CA LYS A 221 -1.16 13.95 -22.06
C LYS A 221 -0.94 12.92 -20.93
N SER A 222 -1.08 11.63 -21.19
CA SER A 222 -0.87 10.56 -20.19
C SER A 222 0.60 10.27 -19.91
N ALA A 223 1.54 10.86 -20.65
CA ALA A 223 2.97 10.59 -20.50
C ALA A 223 3.55 11.10 -19.18
N GLY A 224 3.09 12.24 -18.69
CA GLY A 224 3.59 12.87 -17.45
C GLY A 224 3.36 12.00 -16.22
N SER A 225 2.17 11.45 -16.07
CA SER A 225 1.81 10.65 -14.90
C SER A 225 2.64 9.35 -14.77
N VAL A 226 2.98 8.72 -15.89
CA VAL A 226 3.81 7.50 -15.86
C VAL A 226 5.25 7.82 -15.47
N ILE A 227 5.80 8.97 -15.91
CA ILE A 227 7.17 9.39 -15.60
C ILE A 227 7.33 9.70 -14.11
N GLU A 228 6.31 10.24 -13.46
CA GLU A 228 6.32 10.55 -12.03
C GLU A 228 6.49 9.31 -11.13
N HIS A 229 6.15 8.12 -11.64
CA HIS A 229 6.31 6.86 -10.91
C HIS A 229 7.74 6.29 -10.93
N PHE A 230 8.61 6.80 -11.83
CA PHE A 230 9.98 6.32 -11.85
C PHE A 230 10.76 6.80 -10.63
N MET A 231 11.38 5.87 -9.91
CA MET A 231 12.31 6.20 -8.83
C MET A 231 13.51 6.96 -9.39
N THR A 232 13.99 7.94 -8.65
CA THR A 232 15.20 8.71 -8.96
C THR A 232 15.98 8.97 -7.68
N ALA A 233 17.30 9.00 -7.75
CA ALA A 233 18.16 9.44 -6.64
C ALA A 233 18.07 10.96 -6.40
N GLU A 234 17.54 11.73 -7.35
CA GLU A 234 17.39 13.18 -7.21
C GLU A 234 16.23 13.53 -6.26
N ALA A 235 16.55 14.33 -5.24
CA ALA A 235 15.55 14.78 -4.27
C ALA A 235 14.56 15.77 -4.89
N VAL A 236 13.29 15.63 -4.51
CA VAL A 236 12.23 16.57 -4.91
C VAL A 236 12.18 17.73 -3.92
N GLU A 237 12.46 18.94 -4.37
CA GLU A 237 12.54 20.15 -3.52
C GLU A 237 11.25 20.40 -2.74
N GLN A 238 10.09 20.23 -3.39
CA GLN A 238 8.77 20.42 -2.78
C GLN A 238 8.49 19.45 -1.62
N ALA A 239 9.16 18.31 -1.58
CA ALA A 239 9.00 17.31 -0.51
C ALA A 239 9.79 17.65 0.75
N LYS A 240 10.77 18.55 0.70
CA LYS A 240 11.61 18.88 1.87
C LYS A 240 10.82 19.38 3.07
N ALA A 241 9.84 20.25 2.82
CA ALA A 241 9.03 20.81 3.91
C ALA A 241 8.08 19.78 4.54
N PRO A 242 7.32 18.95 3.79
CA PRO A 242 6.42 17.95 4.36
C PRO A 242 7.12 16.69 4.91
N MET A 243 8.35 16.38 4.50
CA MET A 243 9.03 15.12 4.83
C MET A 243 9.20 14.87 6.34
N PRO A 244 9.66 15.82 7.18
CA PRO A 244 9.87 15.58 8.60
C PRO A 244 8.60 15.14 9.35
N GLU A 245 7.45 15.67 8.98
CA GLU A 245 6.18 15.28 9.58
C GLU A 245 5.76 13.87 9.13
N LEU A 246 5.95 13.54 7.86
CA LEU A 246 5.67 12.20 7.34
C LEU A 246 6.54 11.15 8.01
N GLU A 247 7.85 11.42 8.18
CA GLU A 247 8.76 10.55 8.93
C GLU A 247 8.34 10.39 10.40
N ARG A 248 7.88 11.47 11.04
CA ARG A 248 7.38 11.40 12.42
C ARG A 248 6.18 10.47 12.52
N LEU A 249 5.17 10.64 11.65
CA LEU A 249 3.96 9.80 11.60
C LEU A 249 4.32 8.33 11.36
N TYR A 250 5.21 8.06 10.42
CA TYR A 250 5.71 6.72 10.14
C TYR A 250 6.34 6.07 11.37
N ARG A 251 7.23 6.78 12.07
CA ARG A 251 7.93 6.25 13.24
C ARG A 251 7.01 6.02 14.43
N GLU A 252 6.05 6.92 14.65
CA GLU A 252 5.04 6.78 15.72
C GLU A 252 4.06 5.64 15.45
N ALA A 253 3.73 5.36 14.18
CA ALA A 253 2.85 4.25 13.83
C ALA A 253 3.47 2.87 14.13
N ILE A 254 4.79 2.71 14.20
CA ILE A 254 5.43 1.41 14.43
C ILE A 254 5.03 0.78 15.77
N PRO A 255 5.25 1.42 16.93
CA PRO A 255 4.85 0.85 18.22
C PRO A 255 3.33 0.72 18.34
N GLU A 256 2.56 1.65 17.80
CA GLU A 256 1.10 1.58 17.76
C GLU A 256 0.65 0.31 17.01
N THR A 257 1.23 0.05 15.84
CA THR A 257 0.92 -1.14 15.04
C THR A 257 1.19 -2.43 15.79
N VAL A 258 2.27 -2.51 16.54
CA VAL A 258 2.58 -3.69 17.36
C VAL A 258 1.44 -4.03 18.31
N GLU A 259 0.90 -3.02 19.01
CA GLU A 259 -0.20 -3.24 19.95
C GLU A 259 -1.51 -3.66 19.24
N TYR A 260 -1.84 -3.03 18.13
CA TYR A 260 -3.03 -3.41 17.36
C TYR A 260 -2.91 -4.76 16.66
N LEU A 261 -1.73 -5.17 16.25
CA LEU A 261 -1.53 -6.54 15.73
C LEU A 261 -1.64 -7.60 16.84
N LYS A 262 -1.22 -7.30 18.07
CA LYS A 262 -1.49 -8.18 19.23
C LYS A 262 -3.00 -8.33 19.46
N GLU A 263 -3.74 -7.22 19.42
CA GLU A 263 -5.19 -7.25 19.53
C GLU A 263 -5.82 -8.12 18.42
N LEU A 264 -5.42 -7.89 17.15
CA LEU A 264 -5.87 -8.69 16.01
C LEU A 264 -5.57 -10.19 16.21
N TYR A 265 -4.38 -10.49 16.69
CA TYR A 265 -3.91 -11.87 16.90
C TYR A 265 -4.77 -12.64 17.90
N THR A 266 -5.32 -11.98 18.94
CA THR A 266 -6.19 -12.61 19.93
C THR A 266 -7.50 -13.15 19.34
N LEU A 267 -7.95 -12.62 18.20
CA LEU A 267 -9.17 -13.09 17.53
C LEU A 267 -9.06 -14.56 17.07
N ARG A 268 -7.86 -15.06 16.84
CA ARG A 268 -7.65 -16.49 16.51
C ARG A 268 -8.07 -17.43 17.66
N GLU A 269 -8.00 -16.95 18.91
CA GLU A 269 -8.29 -17.71 20.12
C GLU A 269 -9.73 -17.53 20.62
N GLY A 270 -10.53 -16.74 19.89
CA GLY A 270 -11.94 -16.54 20.21
C GLY A 270 -12.28 -15.20 20.81
N ALA A 271 -11.34 -14.26 20.95
CA ALA A 271 -11.69 -12.87 21.22
C ALA A 271 -12.60 -12.34 20.08
N TYR A 272 -13.57 -11.50 20.44
CA TYR A 272 -14.56 -10.98 19.46
C TYR A 272 -14.48 -9.48 19.27
N HIS A 273 -13.66 -8.82 20.05
CA HIS A 273 -13.60 -7.37 20.08
C HIS A 273 -12.33 -6.84 19.39
N LEU A 274 -12.53 -5.92 18.48
CA LEU A 274 -11.51 -5.03 17.95
C LEU A 274 -11.84 -3.61 18.38
N SER A 275 -10.84 -2.86 18.82
CA SER A 275 -10.95 -1.48 19.26
C SER A 275 -11.50 -0.54 18.18
N ALA A 276 -11.80 0.70 18.57
CA ALA A 276 -12.30 1.72 17.66
C ALA A 276 -11.28 2.10 16.57
N ARG A 277 -9.99 1.84 16.77
CA ARG A 277 -8.93 2.12 15.79
C ARG A 277 -9.19 1.43 14.45
N TRP A 278 -9.74 0.23 14.48
CA TRP A 278 -10.10 -0.54 13.27
C TRP A 278 -11.35 -0.02 12.55
N ASN A 279 -12.05 0.95 13.11
CA ASN A 279 -13.21 1.59 12.47
C ASN A 279 -12.83 2.74 11.52
N ARG A 280 -11.55 3.07 11.39
CA ARG A 280 -11.07 4.05 10.42
C ARG A 280 -10.97 3.41 9.03
N THR A 281 -10.96 4.27 8.01
CA THR A 281 -10.59 3.88 6.65
C THR A 281 -9.06 3.88 6.49
N TYR A 282 -8.55 3.51 5.33
CA TYR A 282 -7.11 3.62 5.02
C TYR A 282 -6.69 5.09 4.82
N ASN A 283 -7.64 5.98 4.66
CA ASN A 283 -7.41 7.41 4.56
C ASN A 283 -7.58 8.16 5.91
N GLY A 284 -7.74 7.42 7.01
CA GLY A 284 -7.89 7.95 8.36
C GLY A 284 -9.31 7.97 8.89
#